data_cfc45724c45264b38481d46c82f5dea7
#
_entry.id   cfc45724c45264b38481d46c82f5dea7
#
_cell.length_a   1.000
_cell.length_b   1.000
_cell.length_c   1.000
_cell.angle_alpha   90.00
_cell.angle_beta   90.00
_cell.angle_gamma   90.00
#
_symmetry.space_group_name_H-M   'P 1'
#
loop_
_entity.id
_entity.type
_entity.pdbx_description
1 polymer ?
#
loop_
_entity_poly.entity_id
_entity_poly.type
_entity_poly.pdbx_seq_one_letter_code
_entity_poly.pdbx_strand_id
1 'polypeptide(L)'
;MIPPPAGGSGSAPTGTVFDSTGQFVVSANGLSGGAIFLFATEDGTISGSPAVDLNNAILAVDNSASGAVYKGLASAQIGSANFLYATNFHDNTIEMYDSGFNLVNTFSDPNVPPRYAPFGIRVIDGKLYVTFAEQNKEKHDDKAGPNHGFVDVFDLDGSNRRRLVSRHGLNSPWGLALAPANFGKFSNALLVGNFGNGHISAYDPNSGAFLGQLQDQNGQVLTIDGLWTITFGNGVSTGPANTLFFTAGIDDESHGLFGRLDAIQ
;
A
#
# COMPACT_ATOMS: atom_id res chain seq x y z
N MET A 1 -18.44 -8.47 0.82
CA MET A 1 -17.61 -9.64 0.45
C MET A 1 -16.79 -9.26 -0.77
N ILE A 2 -15.50 -9.57 -0.79
CA ILE A 2 -14.62 -9.36 -1.96
C ILE A 2 -14.71 -10.64 -2.80
N PRO A 3 -15.05 -10.55 -4.10
CA PRO A 3 -15.23 -11.72 -4.94
C PRO A 3 -13.88 -12.38 -5.25
N PRO A 4 -13.86 -13.73 -5.37
CA PRO A 4 -12.70 -14.43 -5.92
C PRO A 4 -12.55 -14.17 -7.42
N PRO A 5 -11.42 -14.59 -8.03
CA PRO A 5 -11.30 -14.65 -9.48
C PRO A 5 -12.38 -15.55 -10.10
N ALA A 6 -12.64 -15.39 -11.37
CA ALA A 6 -13.67 -16.15 -12.10
C ALA A 6 -13.45 -17.67 -11.94
N GLY A 7 -14.42 -18.36 -11.33
CA GLY A 7 -14.33 -19.80 -11.04
C GLY A 7 -13.58 -20.17 -9.76
N GLY A 8 -13.07 -19.21 -9.01
CA GLY A 8 -12.42 -19.41 -7.72
C GLY A 8 -13.41 -19.53 -6.57
N SER A 9 -12.93 -19.95 -5.40
CA SER A 9 -13.76 -20.18 -4.20
C SER A 9 -13.39 -19.30 -3.00
N GLY A 10 -12.33 -18.51 -3.06
CA GLY A 10 -11.84 -17.64 -2.00
C GLY A 10 -11.19 -16.38 -2.57
N SER A 11 -10.98 -15.40 -1.72
CA SER A 11 -10.29 -14.16 -2.07
C SER A 11 -9.34 -13.78 -0.94
N ALA A 12 -8.10 -13.38 -1.30
CA ALA A 12 -7.05 -12.92 -0.39
C ALA A 12 -6.81 -11.41 -0.59
N PRO A 13 -7.63 -10.53 0.04
CA PRO A 13 -7.50 -9.08 -0.12
C PRO A 13 -6.23 -8.54 0.54
N THR A 14 -5.62 -7.56 -0.11
CA THR A 14 -4.38 -6.90 0.32
C THR A 14 -4.51 -5.38 0.31
N GLY A 15 -4.31 -4.72 -0.82
CA GLY A 15 -4.43 -3.27 -0.97
C GLY A 15 -5.87 -2.79 -0.95
N THR A 16 -6.13 -1.71 -0.23
CA THR A 16 -7.46 -1.07 -0.18
C THR A 16 -7.33 0.44 -0.38
N VAL A 17 -8.21 1.00 -1.21
CA VAL A 17 -8.31 2.44 -1.47
C VAL A 17 -9.75 2.91 -1.26
N PHE A 18 -9.89 4.04 -0.55
CA PHE A 18 -11.14 4.81 -0.54
C PHE A 18 -11.17 5.74 -1.76
N ASP A 19 -12.22 5.63 -2.55
CA ASP A 19 -12.47 6.55 -3.68
C ASP A 19 -13.62 7.51 -3.35
N SER A 20 -13.29 8.80 -3.29
CA SER A 20 -14.27 9.87 -3.09
C SER A 20 -14.82 10.43 -4.41
N THR A 21 -14.28 10.00 -5.54
CA THR A 21 -14.65 10.57 -6.85
C THR A 21 -15.89 9.93 -7.46
N GLY A 22 -16.17 8.68 -7.12
CA GLY A 22 -17.23 7.86 -7.70
C GLY A 22 -17.04 7.56 -9.19
N GLN A 23 -15.85 7.80 -9.73
CA GLN A 23 -15.57 7.62 -11.18
C GLN A 23 -15.17 6.17 -11.53
N PHE A 24 -14.72 5.40 -10.58
CA PHE A 24 -14.44 3.96 -10.78
C PHE A 24 -15.77 3.19 -10.72
N VAL A 25 -16.47 3.11 -11.84
CA VAL A 25 -17.79 2.47 -11.92
C VAL A 25 -17.64 0.97 -12.09
N VAL A 26 -18.24 0.21 -11.18
CA VAL A 26 -18.32 -1.25 -11.24
C VAL A 26 -19.76 -1.69 -11.52
N SER A 27 -19.92 -2.80 -12.26
CA SER A 27 -21.26 -3.26 -12.70
C SER A 27 -21.32 -4.78 -12.77
N ALA A 28 -22.30 -5.38 -12.14
CA ALA A 28 -22.64 -6.79 -12.26
C ALA A 28 -24.10 -7.06 -11.84
N ASN A 29 -24.73 -8.06 -12.42
CA ASN A 29 -26.05 -8.58 -12.03
C ASN A 29 -27.14 -7.49 -11.92
N GLY A 30 -27.12 -6.49 -12.81
CA GLY A 30 -28.07 -5.38 -12.79
C GLY A 30 -27.78 -4.27 -11.78
N LEU A 31 -26.73 -4.41 -10.96
CA LEU A 31 -26.21 -3.34 -10.11
C LEU A 31 -25.11 -2.59 -10.87
N SER A 32 -25.09 -1.27 -10.72
CA SER A 32 -24.03 -0.41 -11.26
C SER A 32 -23.86 0.82 -10.38
N GLY A 33 -22.62 1.23 -10.13
CA GLY A 33 -22.35 2.44 -9.36
C GLY A 33 -20.85 2.71 -9.19
N GLY A 34 -20.52 3.95 -8.83
CA GLY A 34 -19.16 4.32 -8.45
C GLY A 34 -18.73 3.56 -7.19
N ALA A 35 -17.55 2.98 -7.24
CA ALA A 35 -16.99 2.31 -6.09
C ALA A 35 -16.62 3.31 -5.01
N ILE A 36 -16.96 3.02 -3.77
CA ILE A 36 -16.52 3.78 -2.58
C ILE A 36 -15.19 3.21 -2.07
N PHE A 37 -15.02 1.90 -2.16
CA PHE A 37 -13.76 1.22 -1.85
C PHE A 37 -13.35 0.34 -3.02
N LEU A 38 -12.06 0.34 -3.29
CA LEU A 38 -11.41 -0.52 -4.27
C LEU A 38 -10.46 -1.46 -3.53
N PHE A 39 -10.39 -2.71 -3.96
CA PHE A 39 -9.61 -3.77 -3.33
C PHE A 39 -8.75 -4.48 -4.36
N ALA A 40 -7.51 -4.75 -4.00
CA ALA A 40 -6.62 -5.66 -4.72
C ALA A 40 -6.51 -6.97 -3.96
N THR A 41 -6.19 -8.06 -4.66
CA THR A 41 -6.02 -9.39 -4.05
C THR A 41 -4.77 -10.08 -4.54
N GLU A 42 -4.24 -10.99 -3.73
CA GLU A 42 -3.15 -11.89 -4.13
C GLU A 42 -3.58 -12.86 -5.24
N ASP A 43 -4.88 -13.05 -5.38
CA ASP A 43 -5.44 -13.88 -6.46
C ASP A 43 -5.39 -13.17 -7.84
N GLY A 44 -4.80 -12.00 -7.92
CA GLY A 44 -4.65 -11.24 -9.17
C GLY A 44 -5.91 -10.50 -9.61
N THR A 45 -6.78 -10.10 -8.67
CA THR A 45 -8.01 -9.38 -9.00
C THR A 45 -8.05 -7.96 -8.42
N ILE A 46 -8.83 -7.08 -9.07
CA ILE A 46 -9.25 -5.79 -8.54
C ILE A 46 -10.77 -5.75 -8.54
N SER A 47 -11.37 -5.31 -7.45
CA SER A 47 -12.81 -5.20 -7.28
C SER A 47 -13.19 -3.89 -6.61
N GLY A 48 -14.45 -3.49 -6.72
CA GLY A 48 -14.96 -2.27 -6.09
C GLY A 48 -16.29 -2.49 -5.40
N SER A 49 -16.49 -1.89 -4.20
CA SER A 49 -17.79 -1.84 -3.52
C SER A 49 -18.54 -0.58 -3.95
N PRO A 50 -19.62 -0.71 -4.75
CA PRO A 50 -20.39 0.45 -5.15
C PRO A 50 -21.20 1.01 -3.98
N ALA A 51 -21.51 2.30 -4.00
CA ALA A 51 -22.29 2.97 -2.96
C ALA A 51 -23.68 2.33 -2.73
N VAL A 52 -24.22 1.67 -3.74
CA VAL A 52 -25.54 0.99 -3.68
C VAL A 52 -25.49 -0.36 -2.97
N ASP A 53 -24.30 -0.97 -2.83
CA ASP A 53 -24.08 -2.21 -2.06
C ASP A 53 -22.64 -2.24 -1.51
N LEU A 54 -22.45 -1.73 -0.31
CA LEU A 54 -21.16 -1.72 0.36
C LEU A 54 -20.72 -3.10 0.90
N ASN A 55 -21.65 -4.05 0.98
CA ASN A 55 -21.36 -5.37 1.53
C ASN A 55 -20.72 -6.32 0.50
N ASN A 56 -20.96 -6.06 -0.78
CA ASN A 56 -20.49 -6.89 -1.88
C ASN A 56 -19.70 -6.06 -2.89
N ALA A 57 -18.40 -6.35 -3.02
CA ALA A 57 -17.61 -5.79 -4.08
C ALA A 57 -17.89 -6.52 -5.41
N ILE A 58 -17.74 -5.80 -6.49
CA ILE A 58 -17.92 -6.30 -7.87
C ILE A 58 -16.54 -6.40 -8.51
N LEU A 59 -16.25 -7.54 -9.14
CA LEU A 59 -15.01 -7.79 -9.87
C LEU A 59 -14.89 -6.83 -11.06
N ALA A 60 -13.77 -6.14 -11.16
CA ALA A 60 -13.47 -5.17 -12.22
C ALA A 60 -12.29 -5.61 -13.10
N VAL A 61 -11.24 -6.20 -12.51
CA VAL A 61 -10.08 -6.73 -13.21
C VAL A 61 -9.83 -8.15 -12.72
N ASP A 62 -9.57 -9.07 -13.63
CA ASP A 62 -9.17 -10.45 -13.33
C ASP A 62 -7.94 -10.83 -14.17
N ASN A 63 -6.78 -10.77 -13.55
CA ASN A 63 -5.48 -11.17 -14.10
C ASN A 63 -4.96 -12.46 -13.45
N SER A 64 -5.83 -13.21 -12.77
CA SER A 64 -5.47 -14.47 -12.13
C SER A 64 -4.87 -15.51 -13.10
N ALA A 65 -5.39 -15.55 -14.32
CA ALA A 65 -4.90 -16.45 -15.36
C ALA A 65 -3.45 -16.16 -15.79
N SER A 66 -2.95 -14.94 -15.61
CA SER A 66 -1.54 -14.58 -15.86
C SER A 66 -0.65 -14.82 -14.65
N GLY A 67 -1.21 -15.21 -13.50
CA GLY A 67 -0.48 -15.40 -12.26
C GLY A 67 -0.16 -14.10 -11.53
N ALA A 68 -0.88 -13.01 -11.81
CA ALA A 68 -0.68 -11.75 -11.10
C ALA A 68 -0.92 -11.92 -9.58
N VAL A 69 -0.10 -11.26 -8.78
CA VAL A 69 -0.22 -11.18 -7.32
C VAL A 69 -0.22 -9.72 -6.92
N TYR A 70 -1.40 -9.16 -6.69
CA TYR A 70 -1.49 -7.75 -6.30
C TYR A 70 -1.29 -7.59 -4.80
N LYS A 71 -0.47 -6.61 -4.41
CA LYS A 71 -0.18 -6.26 -3.03
C LYS A 71 -0.73 -4.88 -2.69
N GLY A 72 0.00 -3.82 -2.93
CA GLY A 72 -0.44 -2.45 -2.65
C GLY A 72 -1.41 -1.90 -3.69
N LEU A 73 -2.28 -0.98 -3.27
CA LEU A 73 -3.22 -0.26 -4.12
C LEU A 73 -3.20 1.23 -3.75
N ALA A 74 -3.20 2.10 -4.74
CA ALA A 74 -3.28 3.55 -4.54
C ALA A 74 -4.10 4.20 -5.65
N SER A 75 -4.68 5.37 -5.41
CA SER A 75 -5.36 6.15 -6.44
C SER A 75 -4.84 7.58 -6.47
N ALA A 76 -4.84 8.20 -7.66
CA ALA A 76 -4.52 9.60 -7.83
C ALA A 76 -5.25 10.20 -9.03
N GLN A 77 -5.27 11.54 -9.06
CA GLN A 77 -5.79 12.31 -10.19
C GLN A 77 -4.63 12.98 -10.94
N ILE A 78 -4.63 12.85 -12.27
CA ILE A 78 -3.74 13.58 -13.17
C ILE A 78 -4.61 14.45 -14.10
N GLY A 79 -4.52 15.77 -13.94
CA GLY A 79 -5.44 16.67 -14.59
C GLY A 79 -6.88 16.44 -14.11
N SER A 80 -7.78 16.03 -15.02
CA SER A 80 -9.17 15.68 -14.67
C SER A 80 -9.43 14.17 -14.65
N ALA A 81 -8.45 13.34 -14.97
CA ALA A 81 -8.58 11.87 -15.03
C ALA A 81 -8.13 11.22 -13.73
N ASN A 82 -8.87 10.21 -13.27
CA ASN A 82 -8.52 9.42 -12.10
C ASN A 82 -7.88 8.11 -12.53
N PHE A 83 -6.85 7.73 -11.79
CA PHE A 83 -6.07 6.51 -12.03
C PHE A 83 -5.94 5.69 -10.76
N LEU A 84 -5.90 4.37 -10.95
CA LEU A 84 -5.64 3.38 -9.93
C LEU A 84 -4.30 2.71 -10.22
N TYR A 85 -3.50 2.51 -9.18
CA TYR A 85 -2.18 1.86 -9.26
C TYR A 85 -2.19 0.61 -8.42
N ALA A 86 -1.85 -0.53 -9.02
CA ALA A 86 -1.70 -1.80 -8.33
C ALA A 86 -0.26 -2.29 -8.45
N THR A 87 0.35 -2.68 -7.34
CA THR A 87 1.65 -3.33 -7.37
C THR A 87 1.47 -4.81 -7.68
N ASN A 88 1.90 -5.26 -8.85
CA ASN A 88 1.94 -6.67 -9.22
C ASN A 88 3.28 -7.26 -8.77
N PHE A 89 3.24 -7.89 -7.60
CA PHE A 89 4.42 -8.42 -6.93
C PHE A 89 5.05 -9.56 -7.71
N HIS A 90 4.23 -10.43 -8.33
CA HIS A 90 4.72 -11.56 -9.13
C HIS A 90 5.57 -11.09 -10.32
N ASP A 91 5.08 -10.08 -11.05
CA ASP A 91 5.69 -9.65 -12.32
C ASP A 91 6.70 -8.52 -12.14
N ASN A 92 6.89 -8.03 -10.91
CA ASN A 92 7.76 -6.88 -10.61
C ASN A 92 7.33 -5.62 -11.38
N THR A 93 6.02 -5.34 -11.41
CA THR A 93 5.47 -4.18 -12.11
C THR A 93 4.50 -3.38 -11.23
N ILE A 94 4.33 -2.12 -11.56
CA ILE A 94 3.25 -1.28 -11.09
C ILE A 94 2.33 -1.07 -12.29
N GLU A 95 1.09 -1.49 -12.16
CA GLU A 95 0.07 -1.39 -13.20
C GLU A 95 -0.81 -0.18 -12.92
N MET A 96 -0.99 0.67 -13.93
CA MET A 96 -1.81 1.88 -13.86
C MET A 96 -3.06 1.69 -14.71
N TYR A 97 -4.21 1.81 -14.07
CA TYR A 97 -5.53 1.67 -14.67
C TYR A 97 -6.24 3.01 -14.73
N ASP A 98 -6.99 3.27 -15.79
CA ASP A 98 -7.93 4.39 -15.85
C ASP A 98 -9.21 4.10 -15.03
N SER A 99 -10.12 5.07 -14.94
CA SER A 99 -11.39 4.91 -14.20
C SER A 99 -12.35 3.88 -14.82
N GLY A 100 -12.10 3.44 -16.06
CA GLY A 100 -12.80 2.33 -16.71
C GLY A 100 -12.14 0.98 -16.48
N PHE A 101 -11.12 0.91 -15.62
CA PHE A 101 -10.30 -0.28 -15.34
C PHE A 101 -9.52 -0.79 -16.56
N ASN A 102 -9.23 0.05 -17.53
CA ASN A 102 -8.33 -0.28 -18.63
C ASN A 102 -6.89 -0.08 -18.18
N LEU A 103 -6.01 -1.04 -18.42
CA LEU A 103 -4.58 -0.91 -18.20
C LEU A 103 -4.01 0.11 -19.20
N VAL A 104 -3.52 1.25 -18.69
CA VAL A 104 -3.02 2.36 -19.53
C VAL A 104 -1.51 2.52 -19.47
N ASN A 105 -0.88 2.05 -18.40
CA ASN A 105 0.58 2.07 -18.28
C ASN A 105 1.05 0.93 -17.36
N THR A 106 2.31 0.51 -17.56
CA THR A 106 3.02 -0.45 -16.71
C THR A 106 4.45 0.03 -16.57
N PHE A 107 4.92 0.16 -15.32
CA PHE A 107 6.27 0.63 -15.04
C PHE A 107 6.86 -0.08 -13.81
N SER A 108 8.17 0.05 -13.63
CA SER A 108 8.91 -0.51 -12.49
C SER A 108 10.24 0.21 -12.33
N ASP A 109 11.03 -0.19 -11.33
CA ASP A 109 12.44 0.20 -11.24
C ASP A 109 13.35 -0.87 -11.88
N PRO A 110 13.97 -0.57 -13.04
CA PRO A 110 14.88 -1.51 -13.68
C PRO A 110 16.19 -1.75 -12.91
N ASN A 111 16.47 -0.95 -11.87
CA ASN A 111 17.68 -1.04 -11.06
C ASN A 111 17.45 -1.72 -9.69
N VAL A 112 16.26 -2.23 -9.43
CA VAL A 112 16.03 -3.09 -8.27
C VAL A 112 16.73 -4.43 -8.48
N PRO A 113 17.43 -5.00 -7.46
CA PRO A 113 18.06 -6.29 -7.63
C PRO A 113 17.05 -7.39 -8.00
N PRO A 114 17.48 -8.44 -8.71
CA PRO A 114 16.61 -9.59 -8.98
C PRO A 114 15.94 -10.11 -7.71
N ARG A 115 14.67 -10.49 -7.83
CA ARG A 115 13.79 -10.97 -6.74
C ARG A 115 13.32 -9.87 -5.79
N TYR A 116 13.46 -8.61 -6.11
CA TYR A 116 12.73 -7.54 -5.44
C TYR A 116 11.61 -7.06 -6.34
N ALA A 117 10.44 -6.83 -5.75
CA ALA A 117 9.26 -6.39 -6.46
C ALA A 117 8.49 -5.32 -5.69
N PRO A 118 7.69 -4.46 -6.38
CA PRO A 118 6.88 -3.46 -5.72
C PRO A 118 5.86 -4.12 -4.80
N PHE A 119 5.78 -3.63 -3.55
CA PHE A 119 5.02 -4.23 -2.47
C PHE A 119 3.93 -3.28 -2.00
N GLY A 120 4.23 -2.31 -1.13
CA GLY A 120 3.31 -1.25 -0.79
C GLY A 120 3.42 -0.04 -1.72
N ILE A 121 2.35 0.72 -1.88
CA ILE A 121 2.30 1.94 -2.68
C ILE A 121 1.41 2.98 -2.02
N ARG A 122 1.82 4.24 -2.08
CA ARG A 122 1.01 5.37 -1.58
C ARG A 122 1.27 6.64 -2.35
N VAL A 123 0.23 7.44 -2.54
CA VAL A 123 0.36 8.81 -3.02
C VAL A 123 0.64 9.74 -1.85
N ILE A 124 1.75 10.45 -1.90
CA ILE A 124 2.16 11.47 -0.92
C ILE A 124 2.61 12.70 -1.70
N ASP A 125 2.02 13.86 -1.42
CA ASP A 125 2.36 15.15 -2.05
C ASP A 125 2.44 15.09 -3.59
N GLY A 126 1.48 14.39 -4.22
CA GLY A 126 1.38 14.28 -5.67
C GLY A 126 2.45 13.41 -6.33
N LYS A 127 3.10 12.53 -5.56
CA LYS A 127 4.06 11.52 -6.04
C LYS A 127 3.64 10.13 -5.58
N LEU A 128 4.05 9.11 -6.32
CA LEU A 128 3.92 7.72 -5.92
C LEU A 128 5.16 7.30 -5.12
N TYR A 129 4.97 6.95 -3.88
CA TYR A 129 5.96 6.28 -3.05
C TYR A 129 5.69 4.79 -3.10
N VAL A 130 6.69 4.02 -3.49
CA VAL A 130 6.58 2.58 -3.69
C VAL A 130 7.65 1.87 -2.88
N THR A 131 7.24 0.92 -2.05
CA THR A 131 8.17 0.04 -1.36
C THR A 131 8.44 -1.20 -2.20
N PHE A 132 9.61 -1.78 -2.07
CA PHE A 132 10.01 -3.02 -2.71
C PHE A 132 10.47 -4.01 -1.65
N ALA A 133 9.93 -5.23 -1.70
CA ALA A 133 10.31 -6.34 -0.84
C ALA A 133 10.99 -7.46 -1.63
N GLU A 134 11.79 -8.30 -0.97
CA GLU A 134 12.36 -9.49 -1.59
C GLU A 134 11.27 -10.55 -1.75
N GLN A 135 11.13 -11.11 -2.95
CA GLN A 135 10.17 -12.16 -3.24
C GLN A 135 10.68 -13.52 -2.72
N ASN A 136 9.75 -14.37 -2.25
CA ASN A 136 10.00 -15.80 -2.09
C ASN A 136 10.23 -16.46 -3.47
N LYS A 137 10.45 -17.78 -3.49
CA LYS A 137 10.74 -18.51 -4.73
C LYS A 137 9.55 -18.52 -5.69
N GLU A 138 8.36 -18.58 -5.14
CA GLU A 138 7.08 -18.61 -5.84
C GLU A 138 6.65 -17.23 -6.34
N LYS A 139 7.36 -16.15 -5.93
CA LYS A 139 7.04 -14.74 -6.22
C LYS A 139 5.65 -14.32 -5.72
N HIS A 140 5.16 -15.00 -4.72
CA HIS A 140 3.85 -14.76 -4.12
C HIS A 140 3.98 -13.94 -2.83
N ASP A 141 4.89 -14.35 -1.93
CA ASP A 141 5.09 -13.72 -0.65
C ASP A 141 6.45 -13.03 -0.56
N ASP A 142 6.56 -12.11 0.37
CA ASP A 142 7.82 -11.47 0.70
C ASP A 142 8.72 -12.42 1.51
N LYS A 143 10.01 -12.13 1.46
CA LYS A 143 11.02 -12.79 2.25
C LYS A 143 11.62 -11.80 3.23
N ALA A 144 11.16 -11.87 4.47
CA ALA A 144 11.66 -11.04 5.55
C ALA A 144 13.17 -11.22 5.78
N GLY A 145 13.82 -10.14 6.17
CA GLY A 145 15.24 -10.13 6.52
C GLY A 145 15.76 -8.71 6.77
N PRO A 146 16.80 -8.55 7.60
CA PRO A 146 17.37 -7.25 7.88
C PRO A 146 17.95 -6.62 6.60
N ASN A 147 17.58 -5.37 6.33
CA ASN A 147 17.95 -4.62 5.13
C ASN A 147 17.37 -5.19 3.81
N HIS A 148 16.26 -5.95 3.90
CA HIS A 148 15.52 -6.43 2.74
C HIS A 148 14.42 -5.43 2.37
N GLY A 149 14.77 -4.47 1.51
CA GLY A 149 13.79 -3.51 1.00
C GLY A 149 14.39 -2.28 0.35
N PHE A 150 13.52 -1.58 -0.37
CA PHE A 150 13.82 -0.29 -1.00
C PHE A 150 12.58 0.58 -0.97
N VAL A 151 12.76 1.90 -1.10
CA VAL A 151 11.67 2.85 -1.35
C VAL A 151 12.04 3.71 -2.54
N ASP A 152 11.18 3.74 -3.53
CA ASP A 152 11.30 4.61 -4.70
C ASP A 152 10.18 5.63 -4.74
N VAL A 153 10.46 6.75 -5.40
CA VAL A 153 9.49 7.80 -5.68
C VAL A 153 9.38 7.98 -7.18
N PHE A 154 8.15 8.02 -7.69
CA PHE A 154 7.82 8.25 -9.09
C PHE A 154 6.89 9.46 -9.23
N ASP A 155 6.83 10.04 -10.40
CA ASP A 155 5.70 10.88 -10.78
C ASP A 155 4.44 10.04 -10.96
N LEU A 156 3.27 10.67 -10.94
CA LEU A 156 2.00 9.94 -11.04
C LEU A 156 1.85 9.19 -12.38
N ASP A 157 2.54 9.59 -13.43
CA ASP A 157 2.57 8.90 -14.73
C ASP A 157 3.59 7.76 -14.80
N GLY A 158 4.29 7.46 -13.69
CA GLY A 158 5.33 6.44 -13.61
C GLY A 158 6.72 6.90 -14.05
N SER A 159 6.86 8.17 -14.47
CA SER A 159 8.14 8.75 -14.88
C SER A 159 8.98 9.24 -13.69
N ASN A 160 10.18 9.79 -14.00
CA ASN A 160 11.07 10.46 -13.05
C ASN A 160 11.38 9.67 -11.77
N ARG A 161 11.54 8.35 -11.90
CA ARG A 161 11.89 7.47 -10.79
C ARG A 161 13.15 7.93 -10.06
N ARG A 162 13.06 7.98 -8.73
CA ARG A 162 14.18 8.25 -7.84
C ARG A 162 14.21 7.22 -6.71
N ARG A 163 15.34 6.51 -6.52
CA ARG A 163 15.58 5.72 -5.32
C ARG A 163 15.71 6.66 -4.12
N LEU A 164 14.80 6.53 -3.15
CA LEU A 164 14.82 7.32 -1.92
C LEU A 164 15.57 6.58 -0.81
N VAL A 165 15.21 5.33 -0.55
CA VAL A 165 15.83 4.52 0.51
C VAL A 165 16.33 3.20 -0.07
N SER A 166 17.56 2.83 0.31
CA SER A 166 18.17 1.54 -0.02
C SER A 166 18.48 0.78 1.25
N ARG A 167 17.78 -0.31 1.47
CA ARG A 167 18.07 -1.34 2.48
C ARG A 167 18.01 -0.88 3.93
N HIS A 168 18.82 0.09 4.35
CA HIS A 168 19.02 0.50 5.73
C HIS A 168 17.69 0.68 6.52
N GLY A 169 17.50 -0.14 7.55
CA GLY A 169 16.31 -0.10 8.41
C GLY A 169 15.03 -0.64 7.77
N LEU A 170 15.12 -1.23 6.57
CA LEU A 170 13.98 -1.85 5.88
C LEU A 170 13.98 -3.38 6.05
N ASN A 171 12.79 -3.94 6.19
CA ASN A 171 12.53 -5.38 6.27
C ASN A 171 11.12 -5.66 5.78
N SER A 172 10.99 -6.06 4.52
CA SER A 172 9.70 -6.19 3.84
C SER A 172 8.81 -4.95 4.06
N PRO A 173 9.25 -3.75 3.58
CA PRO A 173 8.55 -2.50 3.85
C PRO A 173 7.20 -2.48 3.11
N TRP A 174 6.12 -2.14 3.85
CA TRP A 174 4.77 -2.01 3.29
C TRP A 174 4.19 -0.62 3.51
N GLY A 175 3.86 -0.29 4.75
CA GLY A 175 3.15 0.94 5.11
C GLY A 175 3.98 2.20 4.87
N LEU A 176 3.37 3.24 4.35
CA LEU A 176 4.00 4.53 4.07
C LEU A 176 3.15 5.67 4.61
N ALA A 177 3.71 6.60 5.37
CA ALA A 177 3.04 7.80 5.82
C ALA A 177 4.01 8.96 5.98
N LEU A 178 3.61 10.17 5.56
CA LEU A 178 4.35 11.40 5.89
C LEU A 178 3.85 11.94 7.22
N ALA A 179 4.75 12.06 8.20
CA ALA A 179 4.40 12.55 9.51
C ALA A 179 4.09 14.06 9.49
N PRO A 180 3.05 14.51 10.19
CA PRO A 180 2.75 15.94 10.29
C PRO A 180 3.81 16.67 11.13
N ALA A 181 3.82 18.00 11.06
CA ALA A 181 4.80 18.86 11.76
C ALA A 181 4.75 18.78 13.29
N ASN A 182 3.72 18.16 13.85
CA ASN A 182 3.50 18.01 15.30
C ASN A 182 3.50 16.52 15.73
N PHE A 183 4.31 15.69 15.10
CA PHE A 183 4.50 14.27 15.47
C PHE A 183 5.81 14.04 16.25
N GLY A 184 6.12 14.90 17.19
CA GLY A 184 7.27 14.79 18.11
C GLY A 184 8.61 14.70 17.35
N LYS A 185 9.48 13.79 17.78
CA LYS A 185 10.84 13.59 17.22
C LYS A 185 10.87 13.37 15.71
N PHE A 186 9.86 12.74 15.15
CA PHE A 186 9.79 12.38 13.74
C PHE A 186 8.82 13.24 12.93
N SER A 187 8.56 14.47 13.38
CA SER A 187 7.79 15.46 12.63
C SER A 187 8.36 15.65 11.23
N ASN A 188 7.49 15.68 10.22
CA ASN A 188 7.82 15.81 8.80
C ASN A 188 8.67 14.67 8.21
N ALA A 189 8.88 13.56 8.93
CA ALA A 189 9.59 12.40 8.42
C ALA A 189 8.69 11.50 7.56
N LEU A 190 9.26 10.83 6.58
CA LEU A 190 8.64 9.68 5.94
C LEU A 190 8.73 8.48 6.88
N LEU A 191 7.59 7.98 7.32
CA LEU A 191 7.50 6.76 8.10
C LEU A 191 7.27 5.57 7.18
N VAL A 192 8.03 4.50 7.41
CA VAL A 192 7.94 3.24 6.67
C VAL A 192 7.70 2.11 7.65
N GLY A 193 6.53 1.49 7.57
CA GLY A 193 6.19 0.28 8.31
C GLY A 193 6.78 -0.95 7.65
N ASN A 194 7.47 -1.77 8.42
CA ASN A 194 8.12 -2.98 7.96
C ASN A 194 7.30 -4.20 8.38
N PHE A 195 6.67 -4.88 7.43
CA PHE A 195 5.90 -6.10 7.68
C PHE A 195 6.79 -7.20 8.28
N GLY A 196 8.00 -7.36 7.76
CA GLY A 196 8.90 -8.45 8.12
C GLY A 196 9.43 -8.44 9.55
N ASN A 197 9.32 -7.32 10.30
CA ASN A 197 9.74 -7.27 11.71
C ASN A 197 8.89 -6.36 12.60
N GLY A 198 7.82 -5.79 12.07
CA GLY A 198 6.88 -4.96 12.83
C GLY A 198 7.41 -3.58 13.26
N HIS A 199 8.57 -3.15 12.77
CA HIS A 199 9.15 -1.86 13.12
C HIS A 199 8.67 -0.76 12.20
N ILE A 200 8.57 0.48 12.72
CA ILE A 200 8.33 1.66 11.92
C ILE A 200 9.62 2.49 11.88
N SER A 201 10.20 2.60 10.71
CA SER A 201 11.44 3.36 10.44
C SER A 201 11.11 4.74 9.89
N ALA A 202 11.85 5.76 10.34
CA ALA A 202 11.68 7.15 9.93
C ALA A 202 12.85 7.60 9.05
N TYR A 203 12.54 8.31 7.97
CA TYR A 203 13.51 8.82 6.99
C TYR A 203 13.23 10.28 6.66
N ASP A 204 14.27 11.01 6.32
CA ASP A 204 14.11 12.32 5.69
C ASP A 204 13.46 12.16 4.30
N PRO A 205 12.33 12.80 4.01
CA PRO A 205 11.57 12.56 2.77
C PRO A 205 12.29 13.06 1.51
N ASN A 206 13.30 13.93 1.65
CA ASN A 206 14.03 14.48 0.52
C ASN A 206 15.30 13.69 0.20
N SER A 207 16.10 13.39 1.23
CA SER A 207 17.40 12.72 1.07
C SER A 207 17.34 11.19 1.27
N GLY A 208 16.29 10.66 1.93
CA GLY A 208 16.21 9.26 2.34
C GLY A 208 17.11 8.90 3.52
N ALA A 209 17.68 9.91 4.20
CA ALA A 209 18.53 9.67 5.37
C ALA A 209 17.72 9.03 6.49
N PHE A 210 18.25 7.97 7.08
CA PHE A 210 17.61 7.28 8.21
C PHE A 210 17.68 8.16 9.46
N LEU A 211 16.54 8.42 10.09
CA LEU A 211 16.39 9.26 11.28
C LEU A 211 16.24 8.45 12.57
N GLY A 212 15.87 7.17 12.46
CA GLY A 212 15.64 6.29 13.59
C GLY A 212 14.40 5.42 13.41
N GLN A 213 13.99 4.78 14.51
CA GLN A 213 12.75 3.98 14.57
C GLN A 213 11.85 4.52 15.66
N LEU A 214 10.53 4.32 15.52
CA LEU A 214 9.57 4.67 16.55
C LEU A 214 9.84 3.85 17.80
N GLN A 215 9.76 4.49 18.96
CA GLN A 215 10.05 3.90 20.26
C GLN A 215 8.88 4.16 21.22
N ASP A 216 8.74 3.28 22.20
CA ASP A 216 7.83 3.48 23.33
C ASP A 216 8.38 4.53 24.33
N GLN A 217 7.61 4.80 25.38
CA GLN A 217 7.99 5.74 26.45
C GLN A 217 9.26 5.33 27.23
N ASN A 218 9.72 4.09 27.12
CA ASN A 218 10.92 3.57 27.76
C ASN A 218 12.13 3.58 26.81
N GLY A 219 11.98 4.07 25.56
CA GLY A 219 13.01 4.10 24.54
C GLY A 219 13.21 2.75 23.85
N GLN A 220 12.31 1.79 24.03
CA GLN A 220 12.37 0.51 23.33
C GLN A 220 11.72 0.66 21.94
N VAL A 221 12.32 0.07 20.91
CA VAL A 221 11.76 0.08 19.56
C VAL A 221 10.40 -0.61 19.57
N LEU A 222 9.39 0.08 19.03
CA LEU A 222 8.05 -0.48 18.89
C LEU A 222 8.09 -1.64 17.90
N THR A 223 7.48 -2.75 18.30
CA THR A 223 7.30 -3.93 17.46
C THR A 223 5.81 -4.26 17.39
N ILE A 224 5.27 -4.26 16.19
CA ILE A 224 3.87 -4.60 15.91
C ILE A 224 3.89 -5.80 14.97
N ASP A 225 3.55 -6.97 15.50
CA ASP A 225 3.54 -8.21 14.74
C ASP A 225 2.59 -8.11 13.54
N GLY A 226 3.04 -8.56 12.36
CA GLY A 226 2.28 -8.52 11.12
C GLY A 226 1.87 -7.12 10.69
N LEU A 227 2.72 -6.08 10.93
CA LEU A 227 2.40 -4.69 10.60
C LEU A 227 2.15 -4.49 9.11
N TRP A 228 0.93 -4.13 8.76
CA TRP A 228 0.51 -3.81 7.39
C TRP A 228 0.61 -2.32 7.10
N THR A 229 -0.50 -1.63 7.14
CA THR A 229 -0.54 -0.22 6.75
C THR A 229 -0.40 0.72 7.94
N ILE A 230 0.11 1.90 7.66
CA ILE A 230 0.16 3.04 8.58
C ILE A 230 -0.44 4.27 7.90
N THR A 231 -1.22 5.06 8.64
CA THR A 231 -1.83 6.29 8.11
C THR A 231 -2.12 7.28 9.21
N PHE A 232 -1.98 8.57 8.93
CA PHE A 232 -2.42 9.61 9.85
C PHE A 232 -3.91 9.90 9.69
N GLY A 233 -4.56 10.30 10.76
CA GLY A 233 -5.90 10.83 10.71
C GLY A 233 -5.98 12.10 9.87
N ASN A 234 -7.18 12.45 9.41
CA ASN A 234 -7.39 13.66 8.61
C ASN A 234 -7.84 14.89 9.44
N GLY A 235 -7.91 14.74 10.76
CA GLY A 235 -8.36 15.80 11.66
C GLY A 235 -9.87 16.07 11.68
N VAL A 236 -10.65 15.28 10.92
CA VAL A 236 -12.11 15.46 10.77
C VAL A 236 -12.85 14.16 11.11
N SER A 237 -12.90 13.23 10.18
CA SER A 237 -13.71 12.00 10.28
C SER A 237 -12.91 10.75 10.61
N THR A 238 -11.59 10.76 10.34
CA THR A 238 -10.70 9.60 10.53
C THR A 238 -9.77 9.75 11.74
N GLY A 239 -10.09 10.65 12.68
CA GLY A 239 -9.32 10.89 13.89
C GLY A 239 -8.33 12.07 13.78
N PRO A 240 -7.60 12.37 14.88
CA PRO A 240 -6.65 13.48 14.94
C PRO A 240 -5.56 13.39 13.87
N ALA A 241 -5.20 14.53 13.27
CA ALA A 241 -4.21 14.56 12.19
C ALA A 241 -2.78 14.20 12.61
N ASN A 242 -2.49 14.19 13.92
CA ASN A 242 -1.20 13.80 14.49
C ASN A 242 -1.23 12.43 15.20
N THR A 243 -2.28 11.64 15.01
CA THR A 243 -2.36 10.26 15.47
C THR A 243 -2.06 9.33 14.29
N LEU A 244 -1.09 8.46 14.42
CA LEU A 244 -0.75 7.44 13.46
C LEU A 244 -1.58 6.19 13.74
N PHE A 245 -2.48 5.84 12.82
CA PHE A 245 -3.23 4.58 12.86
C PHE A 245 -2.48 3.50 12.11
N PHE A 246 -2.65 2.25 12.55
CA PHE A 246 -2.08 1.10 11.87
C PHE A 246 -3.07 -0.07 11.82
N THR A 247 -2.87 -0.95 10.85
CA THR A 247 -3.46 -2.28 10.80
C THR A 247 -2.35 -3.32 10.83
N ALA A 248 -2.64 -4.46 11.44
CA ALA A 248 -1.70 -5.58 11.52
C ALA A 248 -2.44 -6.92 11.47
N GLY A 249 -1.80 -7.93 10.93
CA GLY A 249 -2.25 -9.32 10.92
C GLY A 249 -1.46 -10.12 11.93
N ILE A 250 -1.90 -10.11 13.20
CA ILE A 250 -1.21 -10.82 14.27
C ILE A 250 -1.46 -12.34 14.20
N ASP A 251 -0.58 -13.13 14.85
CA ASP A 251 -0.67 -14.60 14.90
C ASP A 251 -0.70 -15.22 13.49
N ASP A 252 0.32 -14.94 12.67
CA ASP A 252 0.42 -15.36 11.27
C ASP A 252 -0.85 -15.00 10.47
N GLU A 253 -1.31 -13.76 10.63
CA GLU A 253 -2.48 -13.15 9.96
C GLU A 253 -3.83 -13.85 10.24
N SER A 254 -3.88 -14.71 11.25
CA SER A 254 -5.14 -15.35 11.67
C SER A 254 -6.09 -14.37 12.38
N HIS A 255 -5.59 -13.24 12.86
CA HIS A 255 -6.34 -12.19 13.54
C HIS A 255 -5.96 -10.80 13.02
N GLY A 256 -6.94 -9.91 12.91
CA GLY A 256 -6.73 -8.50 12.56
C GLY A 256 -6.60 -7.62 13.79
N LEU A 257 -5.62 -6.71 13.79
CA LEU A 257 -5.45 -5.68 14.81
C LEU A 257 -5.54 -4.30 14.14
N PHE A 258 -6.38 -3.42 14.70
CA PHE A 258 -6.39 -2.00 14.40
C PHE A 258 -5.95 -1.23 15.64
N GLY A 259 -4.96 -0.37 15.49
CA GLY A 259 -4.41 0.39 16.61
C GLY A 259 -3.99 1.82 16.24
N ARG A 260 -3.53 2.54 17.24
CA ARG A 260 -3.02 3.91 17.07
C ARG A 260 -1.76 4.16 17.90
N LEU A 261 -0.95 5.09 17.41
CA LEU A 261 0.23 5.61 18.08
C LEU A 261 0.13 7.14 18.15
N ASP A 262 0.24 7.67 19.35
CA ASP A 262 0.27 9.12 19.60
C ASP A 262 1.69 9.51 20.01
N ALA A 263 2.21 10.60 19.45
CA ALA A 263 3.53 11.09 19.83
C ALA A 263 3.53 11.59 21.28
N ILE A 264 4.52 11.19 22.06
CA ILE A 264 4.77 11.73 23.39
C ILE A 264 5.37 13.14 23.20
N GLN A 265 4.76 14.12 23.88
CA GLN A 265 5.23 15.52 23.87
C GLN A 265 6.41 15.70 24.81
#